data_5d71a43e255372f1ee3670e4e8afbe78
#
_entry.id   5d71a43e255372f1ee3670e4e8afbe78
#
_cell.length_a   1.000
_cell.length_b   1.000
_cell.length_c   1.000
_cell.angle_alpha   90.00
_cell.angle_beta   90.00
_cell.angle_gamma   90.00
#
_symmetry.space_group_name_H-M   'P 1'
#
loop_
_entity.id
_entity.type
_entity.pdbx_description
1 polymer ?
#
loop_
_entity_poly.entity_id
_entity_poly.type
_entity_poly.pdbx_seq_one_letter_code
_entity_poly.pdbx_strand_id
1 'polypeptide(L)'
;MGVSVASRVRLSIRLAGRDTPGMPTVTSLINLKGGVGKTTLTLSLAHFLALEHHKRVLVIDLDPQTNATVCLIPEDDWKVRDETGRTLYQLFLDQLKGTLRFNADEAIVRNVSNISGGVQGLDLLPSSLQLIKIQDRLTQITDFDSYQRGPIFALRDALAAYLPYYDHVLIDCPPSLGIVTLNGLAISDSYLIPVVPDILSVLGIPPILDRVSHFAQCVRRNIRALGIVISKMRANTLLHNEMTRRLREDFVERRFPIVFETIIPESTHIAEAANVMAPINTLIQKYGAGGPYEELNALTQEYLAHVTR
;
A
#
# COMPACT_ATOMS: atom_id res chain seq x y z
N MET A 1 3.57 34.27 16.04
CA MET A 1 2.29 34.00 15.36
C MET A 1 2.42 32.68 14.59
N GLY A 2 1.89 31.60 15.14
CA GLY A 2 1.99 30.27 14.53
C GLY A 2 0.98 30.15 13.40
N VAL A 3 1.46 29.97 12.18
CA VAL A 3 0.63 29.57 11.04
C VAL A 3 0.04 28.20 11.37
N SER A 4 -1.29 28.08 11.38
CA SER A 4 -2.00 26.83 11.65
C SER A 4 -1.47 25.68 10.77
N VAL A 5 -1.37 24.47 11.30
CA VAL A 5 -0.98 23.27 10.54
C VAL A 5 -1.81 23.14 9.27
N ALA A 6 -3.11 23.42 9.34
CA ALA A 6 -4.01 23.45 8.18
C ALA A 6 -3.62 24.48 7.11
N SER A 7 -3.03 25.64 7.50
CA SER A 7 -2.57 26.65 6.55
C SER A 7 -1.24 26.29 5.92
N ARG A 8 -0.34 25.60 6.63
CA ARG A 8 0.93 25.09 6.07
C ARG A 8 0.68 23.95 5.10
N VAL A 9 -0.20 23.03 5.45
CA VAL A 9 -0.64 21.93 4.56
C VAL A 9 -1.29 22.51 3.30
N ARG A 10 -2.18 23.52 3.42
CA ARG A 10 -2.76 24.21 2.25
C ARG A 10 -1.73 24.90 1.37
N LEU A 11 -0.65 25.43 1.94
CA LEU A 11 0.39 26.12 1.17
C LEU A 11 1.29 25.13 0.42
N SER A 12 1.74 24.03 1.05
CA SER A 12 2.55 23.00 0.42
C SER A 12 1.79 22.23 -0.68
N ILE A 13 0.48 22.11 -0.55
CA ILE A 13 -0.38 21.38 -1.48
C ILE A 13 -0.94 22.28 -2.61
N ARG A 14 -1.13 23.59 -2.40
CA ARG A 14 -1.41 24.53 -3.49
C ARG A 14 -0.33 24.53 -4.56
N LEU A 15 0.92 24.25 -4.21
CA LEU A 15 2.01 24.03 -5.15
C LEU A 15 1.88 22.76 -5.98
N ALA A 16 0.97 21.84 -5.62
CA ALA A 16 0.71 20.57 -6.30
C ALA A 16 -0.58 20.56 -7.17
N GLY A 17 -1.23 21.72 -7.37
CA GLY A 17 -2.25 21.90 -8.43
C GLY A 17 -3.68 21.46 -8.12
N ARG A 18 -4.11 21.34 -6.86
CA ARG A 18 -5.55 21.15 -6.53
C ARG A 18 -6.10 22.26 -5.66
N ASP A 19 -7.17 22.89 -6.12
CA ASP A 19 -7.86 23.95 -5.37
C ASP A 19 -8.92 23.42 -4.38
N THR A 20 -9.39 22.17 -4.55
CA THR A 20 -10.41 21.55 -3.71
C THR A 20 -10.02 20.17 -3.19
N PRO A 21 -10.05 19.94 -1.85
CA PRO A 21 -9.87 18.61 -1.28
C PRO A 21 -11.03 17.70 -1.68
N GLY A 22 -10.70 16.43 -2.00
CA GLY A 22 -11.67 15.37 -2.22
C GLY A 22 -11.44 14.21 -1.25
N MET A 23 -12.35 13.26 -1.17
CA MET A 23 -12.09 12.01 -0.45
C MET A 23 -11.23 11.10 -1.32
N PRO A 24 -10.05 10.65 -0.87
CA PRO A 24 -9.26 9.69 -1.61
C PRO A 24 -9.90 8.31 -1.60
N THR A 25 -9.54 7.47 -2.56
CA THR A 25 -9.73 6.02 -2.45
C THR A 25 -8.52 5.44 -1.73
N VAL A 26 -8.73 4.81 -0.58
CA VAL A 26 -7.66 4.19 0.20
C VAL A 26 -7.73 2.67 0.08
N THR A 27 -6.67 2.05 -0.46
CA THR A 27 -6.61 0.60 -0.70
C THR A 27 -5.35 -0.01 -0.07
N SER A 28 -5.54 -0.99 0.82
CA SER A 28 -4.45 -1.80 1.38
C SER A 28 -4.18 -3.04 0.53
N LEU A 29 -2.92 -3.38 0.28
CA LEU A 29 -2.53 -4.65 -0.31
C LEU A 29 -2.10 -5.60 0.81
N ILE A 30 -2.87 -6.65 1.05
CA ILE A 30 -2.69 -7.56 2.20
C ILE A 30 -2.59 -9.01 1.76
N ASN A 31 -1.69 -9.76 2.37
CA ASN A 31 -1.64 -11.22 2.36
C ASN A 31 -0.71 -11.69 3.48
N LEU A 32 -1.08 -12.79 4.15
CA LEU A 32 -0.30 -13.39 5.23
C LEU A 32 0.98 -14.08 4.75
N LYS A 33 1.04 -14.40 3.44
CA LYS A 33 2.21 -15.01 2.82
C LYS A 33 3.17 -13.94 2.31
N GLY A 34 4.46 -14.10 2.61
CA GLY A 34 5.54 -13.31 2.01
C GLY A 34 5.77 -13.67 0.54
N GLY A 35 6.28 -12.73 -0.24
CA GLY A 35 6.70 -12.98 -1.61
C GLY A 35 5.58 -13.08 -2.66
N VAL A 36 4.33 -12.82 -2.31
CA VAL A 36 3.18 -12.85 -3.23
C VAL A 36 3.02 -11.60 -4.11
N GLY A 37 3.99 -10.69 -4.10
CA GLY A 37 3.96 -9.50 -4.97
C GLY A 37 3.20 -8.29 -4.41
N LYS A 38 2.91 -8.20 -3.11
CA LYS A 38 2.25 -7.03 -2.51
C LYS A 38 2.95 -5.73 -2.89
N THR A 39 4.21 -5.58 -2.52
CA THR A 39 5.03 -4.39 -2.82
C THR A 39 5.11 -4.12 -4.31
N THR A 40 5.35 -5.14 -5.12
CA THR A 40 5.42 -5.01 -6.59
C THR A 40 4.12 -4.43 -7.16
N LEU A 41 2.97 -4.96 -6.75
CA LEU A 41 1.67 -4.48 -7.23
C LEU A 41 1.34 -3.09 -6.68
N THR A 42 1.68 -2.79 -5.41
CA THR A 42 1.53 -1.46 -4.83
C THR A 42 2.28 -0.42 -5.67
N LEU A 43 3.56 -0.68 -5.97
CA LEU A 43 4.40 0.24 -6.74
C LEU A 43 3.98 0.34 -8.20
N SER A 44 3.60 -0.77 -8.82
CA SER A 44 3.11 -0.76 -10.21
C SER A 44 1.83 0.07 -10.31
N LEU A 45 0.83 -0.20 -9.48
CA LEU A 45 -0.41 0.58 -9.44
C LEU A 45 -0.11 2.07 -9.20
N ALA A 46 0.79 2.39 -8.27
CA ALA A 46 1.15 3.78 -7.96
C ALA A 46 1.76 4.49 -9.16
N HIS A 47 2.70 3.85 -9.87
CA HIS A 47 3.33 4.42 -11.05
C HIS A 47 2.33 4.61 -12.21
N PHE A 48 1.52 3.61 -12.52
CA PHE A 48 0.54 3.70 -13.62
C PHE A 48 -0.56 4.70 -13.29
N LEU A 49 -1.06 4.75 -12.06
CA LEU A 49 -2.03 5.76 -11.62
C LEU A 49 -1.47 7.19 -11.78
N ALA A 50 -0.21 7.41 -11.41
CA ALA A 50 0.40 8.72 -11.48
C ALA A 50 0.74 9.15 -12.92
N LEU A 51 1.35 8.26 -13.72
CA LEU A 51 1.89 8.59 -15.04
C LEU A 51 0.86 8.45 -16.16
N GLU A 52 0.05 7.37 -16.16
CA GLU A 52 -0.91 7.12 -17.24
C GLU A 52 -2.28 7.73 -16.94
N HIS A 53 -2.66 7.78 -15.67
CA HIS A 53 -3.98 8.30 -15.27
C HIS A 53 -3.93 9.67 -14.59
N HIS A 54 -2.74 10.29 -14.48
CA HIS A 54 -2.53 11.62 -13.91
C HIS A 54 -3.16 11.80 -12.52
N LYS A 55 -3.14 10.73 -11.70
CA LYS A 55 -3.67 10.73 -10.34
C LYS A 55 -2.57 11.13 -9.35
N ARG A 56 -2.99 11.78 -8.27
CA ARG A 56 -2.10 12.01 -7.13
C ARG A 56 -2.20 10.82 -6.19
N VAL A 57 -1.07 10.19 -5.97
CA VAL A 57 -0.97 8.92 -5.26
C VAL A 57 -0.06 9.08 -4.06
N LEU A 58 -0.52 8.66 -2.89
CA LEU A 58 0.33 8.45 -1.73
C LEU A 58 0.55 6.95 -1.54
N VAL A 59 1.80 6.53 -1.56
CA VAL A 59 2.20 5.19 -1.09
C VAL A 59 2.54 5.28 0.39
N ILE A 60 1.96 4.38 1.19
CA ILE A 60 2.30 4.21 2.61
C ILE A 60 2.94 2.84 2.75
N ASP A 61 4.20 2.80 3.14
CA ASP A 61 4.94 1.55 3.36
C ASP A 61 4.84 1.14 4.83
N LEU A 62 3.98 0.18 5.14
CA LEU A 62 3.83 -0.37 6.49
C LEU A 62 4.70 -1.61 6.74
N ASP A 63 5.39 -2.12 5.70
CA ASP A 63 6.25 -3.30 5.88
C ASP A 63 7.59 -2.91 6.51
N PRO A 64 7.96 -3.47 7.68
CA PRO A 64 9.26 -3.25 8.27
C PRO A 64 10.45 -3.64 7.39
N GLN A 65 10.22 -4.45 6.35
CA GLN A 65 11.26 -4.77 5.36
C GLN A 65 11.62 -3.59 4.46
N THR A 66 10.83 -2.50 4.49
CA THR A 66 11.07 -1.23 3.78
C THR A 66 11.21 -1.35 2.26
N ASN A 67 10.67 -2.44 1.68
CA ASN A 67 10.84 -2.72 0.25
C ASN A 67 10.22 -1.64 -0.65
N ALA A 68 9.01 -1.14 -0.35
CA ALA A 68 8.41 -0.06 -1.11
C ALA A 68 9.20 1.24 -0.96
N THR A 69 9.71 1.49 0.24
CA THR A 69 10.51 2.68 0.55
C THR A 69 11.78 2.76 -0.29
N VAL A 70 12.63 1.71 -0.25
CA VAL A 70 13.91 1.70 -0.97
C VAL A 70 13.78 1.57 -2.49
N CYS A 71 12.60 1.15 -2.98
CA CYS A 71 12.28 1.18 -4.41
C CYS A 71 11.87 2.57 -4.93
N LEU A 72 11.48 3.49 -4.06
CA LEU A 72 10.99 4.82 -4.43
C LEU A 72 11.97 5.94 -4.11
N ILE A 73 12.82 5.78 -3.09
CA ILE A 73 13.82 6.78 -2.69
C ILE A 73 15.20 6.12 -2.51
N PRO A 74 16.30 6.86 -2.70
CA PRO A 74 17.64 6.37 -2.44
C PRO A 74 17.82 5.92 -0.98
N GLU A 75 18.61 4.86 -0.78
CA GLU A 75 18.87 4.30 0.54
C GLU A 75 19.48 5.30 1.52
N ASP A 76 20.38 6.19 1.04
CA ASP A 76 21.00 7.21 1.88
C ASP A 76 19.97 8.25 2.35
N ASP A 77 19.04 8.67 1.48
CA ASP A 77 17.95 9.56 1.86
C ASP A 77 17.05 8.92 2.89
N TRP A 78 16.74 7.62 2.72
CA TRP A 78 15.96 6.87 3.69
C TRP A 78 16.66 6.77 5.06
N LYS A 79 17.98 6.48 5.09
CA LYS A 79 18.75 6.41 6.35
C LYS A 79 18.68 7.73 7.12
N VAL A 80 18.91 8.86 6.44
CA VAL A 80 18.81 10.19 7.07
C VAL A 80 17.41 10.44 7.64
N ARG A 81 16.36 10.04 6.93
CA ARG A 81 14.97 10.19 7.39
C ARG A 81 14.68 9.32 8.61
N ASP A 82 15.18 8.08 8.62
CA ASP A 82 14.98 7.15 9.73
C ASP A 82 15.68 7.66 11.00
N GLU A 83 16.92 8.13 10.88
CA GLU A 83 17.69 8.71 11.99
C GLU A 83 17.08 10.01 12.52
N THR A 84 16.43 10.80 11.66
CA THR A 84 15.83 12.09 12.04
C THR A 84 14.35 11.99 12.41
N GLY A 85 13.79 10.79 12.56
CA GLY A 85 12.40 10.57 12.96
C GLY A 85 11.37 10.94 11.89
N ARG A 86 11.74 10.88 10.60
CA ARG A 86 10.87 11.20 9.46
C ARG A 86 10.38 9.95 8.74
N THR A 87 10.09 8.90 9.50
CA THR A 87 9.52 7.63 9.05
C THR A 87 8.35 7.24 9.95
N LEU A 88 7.59 6.22 9.55
CA LEU A 88 6.51 5.66 10.35
C LEU A 88 6.95 5.16 11.73
N TYR A 89 8.23 4.86 11.91
CA TYR A 89 8.78 4.50 13.22
C TYR A 89 8.48 5.56 14.28
N GLN A 90 8.68 6.85 13.96
CA GLN A 90 8.43 7.93 14.92
C GLN A 90 6.95 8.03 15.29
N LEU A 91 6.04 7.82 14.34
CA LEU A 91 4.60 7.82 14.60
C LEU A 91 4.23 6.77 15.66
N PHE A 92 4.67 5.54 15.47
CA PHE A 92 4.38 4.46 16.42
C PHE A 92 5.17 4.56 17.71
N LEU A 93 6.37 5.13 17.68
CA LEU A 93 7.15 5.41 18.88
C LEU A 93 6.44 6.44 19.77
N ASP A 94 5.81 7.44 19.17
CA ASP A 94 5.03 8.44 19.89
C ASP A 94 3.84 7.80 20.63
N GLN A 95 3.18 6.81 20.02
CA GLN A 95 2.12 6.05 20.69
C GLN A 95 2.62 5.28 21.92
N LEU A 96 3.82 4.73 21.85
CA LEU A 96 4.44 4.01 22.98
C LEU A 96 4.91 4.93 24.11
N LYS A 97 5.38 6.12 23.75
CA LYS A 97 6.00 7.06 24.70
C LYS A 97 5.07 8.19 25.15
N GLY A 98 3.87 8.31 24.57
CA GLY A 98 2.97 9.43 24.82
C GLY A 98 3.56 10.76 24.35
N THR A 99 4.35 10.75 23.27
CA THR A 99 4.94 11.97 22.68
C THR A 99 4.24 12.32 21.37
N LEU A 100 4.51 13.52 20.83
CA LEU A 100 3.94 14.04 19.58
C LEU A 100 5.05 14.66 18.73
N ARG A 101 6.04 13.86 18.36
CA ARG A 101 7.21 14.30 17.57
C ARG A 101 7.03 14.06 16.08
N PHE A 102 6.19 13.11 15.71
CA PHE A 102 5.93 12.79 14.32
C PHE A 102 5.30 14.00 13.61
N ASN A 103 5.89 14.37 12.47
CA ASN A 103 5.38 15.42 11.60
C ASN A 103 5.16 14.84 10.21
N ALA A 104 3.90 14.68 9.80
CA ALA A 104 3.54 14.09 8.52
C ALA A 104 4.06 14.90 7.31
N ASP A 105 4.12 16.24 7.42
CA ASP A 105 4.61 17.11 6.33
C ASP A 105 6.11 16.90 6.06
N GLU A 106 6.88 16.64 7.10
CA GLU A 106 8.32 16.34 6.98
C GLU A 106 8.57 14.87 6.62
N ALA A 107 7.68 13.97 7.04
CA ALA A 107 7.82 12.54 6.80
C ALA A 107 7.44 12.16 5.35
N ILE A 108 6.38 12.75 4.79
CA ILE A 108 5.96 12.47 3.42
C ILE A 108 7.00 13.00 2.43
N VAL A 109 7.56 12.11 1.61
CA VAL A 109 8.49 12.43 0.53
C VAL A 109 7.71 12.69 -0.74
N ARG A 110 7.95 13.83 -1.37
CA ARG A 110 7.20 14.26 -2.55
C ARG A 110 7.86 13.82 -3.84
N ASN A 111 7.02 13.51 -4.86
CA ASN A 111 7.44 13.23 -6.22
C ASN A 111 8.52 12.14 -6.30
N VAL A 112 8.30 11.04 -5.61
CA VAL A 112 9.25 9.92 -5.52
C VAL A 112 9.25 9.07 -6.79
N SER A 113 10.29 8.42 -7.11
CA SER A 113 10.56 7.34 -8.06
C SER A 113 11.94 7.50 -8.69
N ASN A 114 12.48 6.43 -9.27
CA ASN A 114 13.66 6.49 -10.14
C ASN A 114 13.33 6.80 -11.62
N ILE A 115 12.04 6.95 -11.96
CA ILE A 115 11.62 7.35 -13.31
C ILE A 115 11.83 8.85 -13.46
N SER A 116 12.65 9.26 -14.43
CA SER A 116 12.95 10.68 -14.76
C SER A 116 13.38 11.53 -13.55
N GLY A 117 13.96 10.91 -12.52
CA GLY A 117 14.37 11.60 -11.29
C GLY A 117 13.24 11.96 -10.34
N GLY A 118 12.06 11.37 -10.54
CA GLY A 118 10.86 11.54 -9.72
C GLY A 118 9.59 11.65 -10.56
N VAL A 119 8.47 11.20 -10.03
CA VAL A 119 7.15 11.24 -10.69
C VAL A 119 6.27 12.27 -9.98
N GLN A 120 5.90 13.31 -10.69
CA GLN A 120 5.03 14.35 -10.15
C GLN A 120 3.69 13.75 -9.68
N GLY A 121 3.34 14.04 -8.42
CA GLY A 121 2.10 13.55 -7.82
C GLY A 121 2.18 12.15 -7.25
N LEU A 122 3.34 11.49 -7.28
CA LEU A 122 3.60 10.25 -6.56
C LEU A 122 4.42 10.55 -5.30
N ASP A 123 3.82 10.37 -4.15
CA ASP A 123 4.42 10.65 -2.84
C ASP A 123 4.55 9.36 -2.01
N LEU A 124 5.46 9.37 -1.04
CA LEU A 124 5.74 8.23 -0.16
C LEU A 124 5.72 8.64 1.31
N LEU A 125 5.07 7.86 2.15
CA LEU A 125 5.30 7.84 3.59
C LEU A 125 6.17 6.61 3.92
N PRO A 126 7.47 6.81 4.27
CA PRO A 126 8.44 5.73 4.33
C PRO A 126 8.34 4.90 5.61
N SER A 127 8.67 3.63 5.48
CA SER A 127 8.80 2.65 6.56
C SER A 127 10.16 2.74 7.27
N SER A 128 10.33 1.91 8.29
CA SER A 128 11.58 1.72 9.04
C SER A 128 11.75 0.28 9.49
N LEU A 129 12.97 -0.25 9.42
CA LEU A 129 13.34 -1.54 10.01
C LEU A 129 13.05 -1.59 11.53
N GLN A 130 13.05 -0.45 12.20
CA GLN A 130 12.78 -0.35 13.63
C GLN A 130 11.32 -0.65 14.00
N LEU A 131 10.40 -0.67 13.04
CA LEU A 131 9.00 -1.06 13.26
C LEU A 131 8.88 -2.48 13.82
N ILE A 132 9.81 -3.39 13.50
CA ILE A 132 9.84 -4.75 14.07
C ILE A 132 9.83 -4.69 15.60
N LYS A 133 10.68 -3.83 16.19
CA LYS A 133 10.80 -3.69 17.65
C LYS A 133 9.57 -3.07 18.30
N ILE A 134 8.81 -2.29 17.54
CA ILE A 134 7.62 -1.59 18.04
C ILE A 134 6.39 -2.48 17.98
N GLN A 135 6.24 -3.32 16.95
CA GLN A 135 5.07 -4.17 16.77
C GLN A 135 4.77 -5.01 18.01
N ASP A 136 5.77 -5.68 18.56
CA ASP A 136 5.61 -6.52 19.76
C ASP A 136 5.15 -5.71 20.97
N ARG A 137 5.74 -4.53 21.16
CA ARG A 137 5.41 -3.65 22.29
C ARG A 137 4.03 -3.02 22.17
N LEU A 138 3.62 -2.60 20.98
CA LEU A 138 2.29 -2.06 20.72
C LEU A 138 1.21 -3.12 20.98
N THR A 139 1.47 -4.38 20.61
CA THR A 139 0.54 -5.48 20.84
C THR A 139 0.30 -5.72 22.35
N GLN A 140 1.30 -5.50 23.19
CA GLN A 140 1.18 -5.67 24.64
C GLN A 140 0.30 -4.61 25.32
N ILE A 141 0.22 -3.39 24.77
CA ILE A 141 -0.58 -2.29 25.33
C ILE A 141 -1.97 -2.16 24.68
N THR A 142 -2.23 -2.91 23.64
CA THR A 142 -3.53 -2.88 22.96
C THR A 142 -4.40 -3.99 23.54
N ASP A 143 -5.38 -3.60 24.34
CA ASP A 143 -6.46 -4.48 24.74
C ASP A 143 -7.36 -4.70 23.51
N PHE A 144 -7.40 -5.92 22.99
CA PHE A 144 -8.11 -6.26 21.75
C PHE A 144 -9.63 -6.00 21.85
N ASP A 145 -10.18 -5.87 23.05
CA ASP A 145 -11.58 -5.55 23.27
C ASP A 145 -11.92 -4.05 23.20
N SER A 146 -10.89 -3.17 23.16
CA SER A 146 -11.09 -1.72 23.09
C SER A 146 -10.61 -1.06 21.81
N TYR A 147 -10.97 -1.62 20.64
CA TYR A 147 -10.68 -1.03 19.32
C TYR A 147 -11.26 0.38 19.08
N GLN A 148 -11.84 1.02 20.07
CA GLN A 148 -12.47 2.34 19.88
C GLN A 148 -11.53 3.54 20.10
N ARG A 149 -10.39 3.34 20.77
CA ARG A 149 -9.36 4.37 21.01
C ARG A 149 -8.00 3.69 21.16
N GLY A 150 -6.92 4.36 20.73
CA GLY A 150 -5.57 3.89 20.99
C GLY A 150 -4.67 3.80 19.75
N PRO A 151 -3.54 3.09 19.85
CA PRO A 151 -2.49 3.04 18.83
C PRO A 151 -2.94 2.56 17.44
N ILE A 152 -4.12 1.93 17.34
CA ILE A 152 -4.69 1.42 16.08
C ILE A 152 -5.17 2.52 15.13
N PHE A 153 -5.36 3.74 15.63
CA PHE A 153 -5.79 4.90 14.85
C PHE A 153 -4.69 5.95 14.65
N ALA A 154 -3.46 5.63 15.04
CA ALA A 154 -2.33 6.56 14.96
C ALA A 154 -2.14 7.11 13.53
N LEU A 155 -2.20 6.23 12.52
CA LEU A 155 -2.06 6.62 11.13
C LEU A 155 -3.22 7.50 10.64
N ARG A 156 -4.45 7.18 11.02
CA ARG A 156 -5.65 7.99 10.72
C ARG A 156 -5.49 9.41 11.25
N ASP A 157 -5.13 9.53 12.50
CA ASP A 157 -5.09 10.83 13.19
C ASP A 157 -3.93 11.68 12.66
N ALA A 158 -2.80 11.07 12.33
CA ALA A 158 -1.64 11.73 11.75
C ALA A 158 -1.87 12.22 10.31
N LEU A 159 -2.65 11.49 9.51
CA LEU A 159 -2.83 11.76 8.09
C LEU A 159 -4.15 12.44 7.73
N ALA A 160 -5.08 12.64 8.66
CA ALA A 160 -6.42 13.18 8.40
C ALA A 160 -6.40 14.50 7.61
N ALA A 161 -5.42 15.39 7.83
CA ALA A 161 -5.28 16.65 7.13
C ALA A 161 -4.65 16.52 5.74
N TYR A 162 -4.00 15.39 5.43
CA TYR A 162 -3.23 15.16 4.20
C TYR A 162 -3.97 14.31 3.18
N LEU A 163 -4.69 13.28 3.64
CA LEU A 163 -5.42 12.34 2.79
C LEU A 163 -6.31 13.02 1.73
N PRO A 164 -7.08 14.10 2.05
CA PRO A 164 -7.97 14.73 1.07
C PRO A 164 -7.29 15.33 -0.16
N TYR A 165 -5.98 15.43 -0.17
CA TYR A 165 -5.22 15.98 -1.30
C TYR A 165 -4.71 14.92 -2.28
N TYR A 166 -4.94 13.65 -2.01
CA TYR A 166 -4.66 12.54 -2.91
C TYR A 166 -5.93 12.03 -3.59
N ASP A 167 -5.78 11.45 -4.75
CA ASP A 167 -6.85 10.74 -5.45
C ASP A 167 -6.88 9.28 -4.99
N HIS A 168 -5.69 8.69 -4.83
CA HIS A 168 -5.51 7.33 -4.33
C HIS A 168 -4.45 7.27 -3.24
N VAL A 169 -4.69 6.42 -2.24
CA VAL A 169 -3.71 6.05 -1.23
C VAL A 169 -3.55 4.54 -1.29
N LEU A 170 -2.34 4.08 -1.58
CA LEU A 170 -1.99 2.67 -1.65
C LEU A 170 -1.13 2.30 -0.46
N ILE A 171 -1.51 1.27 0.27
CA ILE A 171 -0.84 0.85 1.49
C ILE A 171 -0.19 -0.51 1.27
N ASP A 172 1.14 -0.54 1.27
CA ASP A 172 1.91 -1.79 1.26
C ASP A 172 1.99 -2.37 2.66
N CYS A 173 1.44 -3.56 2.87
CA CYS A 173 1.31 -4.17 4.18
C CYS A 173 2.30 -5.33 4.35
N PRO A 174 2.82 -5.54 5.59
CA PRO A 174 3.63 -6.71 5.91
C PRO A 174 2.82 -8.01 5.77
N PRO A 175 3.48 -9.19 5.77
CA PRO A 175 2.82 -10.49 5.71
C PRO A 175 2.21 -10.89 7.07
N SER A 176 1.52 -9.96 7.71
CA SER A 176 0.85 -10.15 8.99
C SER A 176 -0.34 -9.21 9.14
N LEU A 177 -1.33 -9.58 9.95
CA LEU A 177 -2.44 -8.72 10.35
C LEU A 177 -2.24 -8.23 11.80
N GLY A 178 -1.02 -7.75 12.09
CA GLY A 178 -0.68 -7.11 13.35
C GLY A 178 -1.12 -5.66 13.43
N ILE A 179 -0.83 -4.99 14.55
CA ILE A 179 -1.31 -3.63 14.84
C ILE A 179 -0.91 -2.59 13.78
N VAL A 180 0.25 -2.74 13.15
CA VAL A 180 0.71 -1.84 12.08
C VAL A 180 -0.16 -2.00 10.84
N THR A 181 -0.46 -3.24 10.42
CA THR A 181 -1.39 -3.51 9.31
C THR A 181 -2.80 -3.03 9.64
N LEU A 182 -3.27 -3.22 10.87
CA LEU A 182 -4.58 -2.75 11.31
C LEU A 182 -4.68 -1.22 11.27
N ASN A 183 -3.59 -0.47 11.48
CA ASN A 183 -3.56 0.98 11.24
C ASN A 183 -3.83 1.34 9.78
N GLY A 184 -3.25 0.59 8.84
CA GLY A 184 -3.55 0.74 7.41
C GLY A 184 -5.02 0.45 7.11
N LEU A 185 -5.53 -0.68 7.59
CA LEU A 185 -6.93 -1.07 7.41
C LEU A 185 -7.91 -0.07 8.05
N ALA A 186 -7.55 0.56 9.18
CA ALA A 186 -8.39 1.54 9.85
C ALA A 186 -8.68 2.79 8.99
N ILE A 187 -7.82 3.11 8.02
CA ILE A 187 -8.04 4.21 7.06
C ILE A 187 -8.49 3.73 5.68
N SER A 188 -8.49 2.42 5.42
CA SER A 188 -8.81 1.86 4.10
C SER A 188 -10.32 1.82 3.84
N ASP A 189 -10.69 2.07 2.59
CA ASP A 189 -12.04 1.82 2.06
C ASP A 189 -12.14 0.39 1.52
N SER A 190 -11.00 -0.13 1.04
CA SER A 190 -10.92 -1.45 0.45
C SER A 190 -9.55 -2.08 0.63
N TYR A 191 -9.47 -3.39 0.32
CA TYR A 191 -8.20 -4.10 0.25
C TYR A 191 -8.15 -5.06 -0.94
N LEU A 192 -6.95 -5.23 -1.52
CA LEU A 192 -6.62 -6.22 -2.52
C LEU A 192 -5.83 -7.36 -1.90
N ILE A 193 -6.05 -8.56 -2.40
CA ILE A 193 -5.33 -9.78 -1.97
C ILE A 193 -4.50 -10.31 -3.14
N PRO A 194 -3.22 -9.93 -3.27
CA PRO A 194 -2.32 -10.56 -4.22
C PRO A 194 -2.09 -12.03 -3.85
N VAL A 195 -2.22 -12.93 -4.82
CA VAL A 195 -2.12 -14.39 -4.61
C VAL A 195 -1.25 -15.01 -5.70
N VAL A 196 -0.23 -15.74 -5.29
CA VAL A 196 0.42 -16.71 -6.20
C VAL A 196 -0.53 -17.91 -6.27
N PRO A 197 -0.86 -18.44 -7.45
CA PRO A 197 -1.83 -19.53 -7.56
C PRO A 197 -1.23 -20.87 -7.13
N ASP A 198 -0.89 -20.98 -5.85
CA ASP A 198 -0.47 -22.20 -5.17
C ASP A 198 -1.42 -22.53 -4.00
N ILE A 199 -1.37 -23.77 -3.53
CA ILE A 199 -2.29 -24.31 -2.52
C ILE A 199 -2.27 -23.47 -1.23
N LEU A 200 -1.07 -23.12 -0.72
CA LEU A 200 -0.94 -22.42 0.55
C LEU A 200 -1.45 -20.98 0.46
N SER A 201 -1.24 -20.32 -0.68
CA SER A 201 -1.72 -18.96 -0.92
C SER A 201 -3.25 -18.91 -0.97
N VAL A 202 -3.88 -19.89 -1.61
CA VAL A 202 -5.35 -20.02 -1.68
C VAL A 202 -5.94 -20.33 -0.31
N LEU A 203 -5.37 -21.26 0.44
CA LEU A 203 -5.81 -21.59 1.80
C LEU A 203 -5.65 -20.41 2.79
N GLY A 204 -4.79 -19.45 2.48
CA GLY A 204 -4.60 -18.22 3.28
C GLY A 204 -5.70 -17.17 3.11
N ILE A 205 -6.58 -17.29 2.12
CA ILE A 205 -7.61 -16.27 1.83
C ILE A 205 -8.71 -16.21 2.90
N PRO A 206 -9.38 -17.31 3.28
CA PRO A 206 -10.45 -17.26 4.27
C PRO A 206 -10.03 -16.63 5.61
N PRO A 207 -8.89 -16.98 6.22
CA PRO A 207 -8.42 -16.31 7.43
C PRO A 207 -8.22 -14.80 7.28
N ILE A 208 -7.83 -14.31 6.10
CA ILE A 208 -7.70 -12.87 5.83
C ILE A 208 -9.10 -12.22 5.84
N LEU A 209 -10.06 -12.80 5.10
CA LEU A 209 -11.42 -12.28 5.01
C LEU A 209 -12.08 -12.20 6.38
N ASP A 210 -12.00 -13.28 7.17
CA ASP A 210 -12.57 -13.37 8.52
C ASP A 210 -11.95 -12.33 9.46
N ARG A 211 -10.62 -12.22 9.45
CA ARG A 211 -9.90 -11.29 10.31
C ARG A 211 -10.22 -9.83 9.98
N VAL A 212 -10.25 -9.46 8.68
CA VAL A 212 -10.60 -8.10 8.26
C VAL A 212 -12.06 -7.79 8.53
N SER A 213 -12.97 -8.74 8.30
CA SER A 213 -14.39 -8.58 8.61
C SER A 213 -14.63 -8.34 10.11
N HIS A 214 -13.99 -9.15 10.97
CA HIS A 214 -14.06 -8.95 12.42
C HIS A 214 -13.52 -7.58 12.83
N PHE A 215 -12.35 -7.19 12.30
CA PHE A 215 -11.75 -5.88 12.57
C PHE A 215 -12.67 -4.73 12.13
N ALA A 216 -13.23 -4.81 10.92
CA ALA A 216 -14.15 -3.80 10.36
C ALA A 216 -15.38 -3.60 11.27
N GLN A 217 -15.95 -4.69 11.80
CA GLN A 217 -17.05 -4.63 12.78
C GLN A 217 -16.62 -3.91 14.07
N CYS A 218 -15.45 -4.26 14.61
CA CYS A 218 -14.93 -3.65 15.85
C CYS A 218 -14.72 -2.13 15.71
N VAL A 219 -14.18 -1.68 14.57
CA VAL A 219 -13.94 -0.24 14.30
C VAL A 219 -15.13 0.47 13.67
N ARG A 220 -16.25 -0.24 13.46
CA ARG A 220 -17.48 0.27 12.83
C ARG A 220 -17.23 0.94 11.48
N ARG A 221 -16.41 0.33 10.66
CA ARG A 221 -16.12 0.76 9.28
C ARG A 221 -16.52 -0.32 8.28
N ASN A 222 -16.88 0.11 7.09
CA ASN A 222 -17.02 -0.79 5.96
C ASN A 222 -15.68 -0.84 5.23
N ILE A 223 -14.98 -1.98 5.28
CA ILE A 223 -13.71 -2.21 4.58
C ILE A 223 -13.96 -3.32 3.56
N ARG A 224 -14.10 -2.95 2.30
CA ARG A 224 -14.52 -3.87 1.24
C ARG A 224 -13.34 -4.71 0.74
N ALA A 225 -13.51 -6.03 0.63
CA ALA A 225 -12.61 -6.86 -0.16
C ALA A 225 -12.78 -6.47 -1.64
N LEU A 226 -11.86 -5.69 -2.19
CA LEU A 226 -11.93 -5.21 -3.56
C LEU A 226 -11.78 -6.36 -4.55
N GLY A 227 -10.88 -7.30 -4.26
CA GLY A 227 -10.69 -8.49 -5.08
C GLY A 227 -9.39 -9.22 -4.78
N ILE A 228 -9.24 -10.35 -5.46
CA ILE A 228 -8.04 -11.17 -5.50
C ILE A 228 -7.31 -10.89 -6.83
N VAL A 229 -6.01 -10.59 -6.77
CA VAL A 229 -5.15 -10.40 -7.94
C VAL A 229 -4.20 -11.60 -8.05
N ILE A 230 -4.30 -12.35 -9.13
CA ILE A 230 -3.36 -13.45 -9.41
C ILE A 230 -2.04 -12.85 -9.87
N SER A 231 -0.98 -13.16 -9.13
CA SER A 231 0.37 -12.64 -9.36
C SER A 231 1.39 -13.77 -9.51
N LYS A 232 2.52 -13.47 -10.14
CA LYS A 232 3.60 -14.44 -10.38
C LYS A 232 3.12 -15.75 -11.03
N MET A 233 2.19 -15.60 -11.96
CA MET A 233 1.63 -16.73 -12.70
C MET A 233 2.70 -17.36 -13.60
N ARG A 234 2.83 -18.68 -13.54
CA ARG A 234 3.62 -19.49 -14.45
C ARG A 234 2.68 -20.28 -15.35
N ALA A 235 2.43 -19.78 -16.56
CA ALA A 235 1.43 -20.36 -17.47
C ALA A 235 1.70 -21.81 -17.87
N ASN A 236 2.96 -22.25 -17.85
CA ASN A 236 3.39 -23.62 -18.14
C ASN A 236 3.28 -24.57 -16.93
N THR A 237 2.78 -24.11 -15.77
CA THR A 237 2.65 -24.91 -14.56
C THR A 237 1.20 -25.37 -14.38
N LEU A 238 0.96 -26.70 -14.43
CA LEU A 238 -0.37 -27.27 -14.27
C LEU A 238 -1.03 -26.85 -12.95
N LEU A 239 -0.27 -26.81 -11.86
CA LEU A 239 -0.76 -26.39 -10.54
C LEU A 239 -1.30 -24.95 -10.57
N HIS A 240 -0.57 -24.01 -11.19
CA HIS A 240 -0.99 -22.63 -11.27
C HIS A 240 -2.29 -22.48 -12.08
N ASN A 241 -2.42 -23.20 -13.19
CA ASN A 241 -3.63 -23.20 -14.00
C ASN A 241 -4.82 -23.77 -13.23
N GLU A 242 -4.64 -24.88 -12.52
CA GLU A 242 -5.68 -25.51 -11.71
C GLU A 242 -6.11 -24.60 -10.56
N MET A 243 -5.17 -24.00 -9.84
CA MET A 243 -5.51 -23.10 -8.72
C MET A 243 -6.19 -21.81 -9.21
N THR A 244 -5.79 -21.28 -10.36
CA THR A 244 -6.47 -20.14 -10.98
C THR A 244 -7.92 -20.47 -11.33
N ARG A 245 -8.14 -21.63 -11.97
CA ARG A 245 -9.50 -22.10 -12.27
C ARG A 245 -10.34 -22.24 -11.00
N ARG A 246 -9.80 -22.88 -9.98
CA ARG A 246 -10.47 -23.08 -8.69
C ARG A 246 -10.83 -21.77 -8.01
N LEU A 247 -9.93 -20.77 -7.97
CA LEU A 247 -10.21 -19.44 -7.42
C LEU A 247 -11.41 -18.76 -8.10
N ARG A 248 -11.51 -18.89 -9.43
CA ARG A 248 -12.63 -18.34 -10.20
C ARG A 248 -13.94 -19.09 -9.94
N GLU A 249 -13.89 -20.41 -9.75
CA GLU A 249 -15.05 -21.23 -9.36
C GLU A 249 -15.54 -20.87 -7.96
N ASP A 250 -14.64 -20.75 -6.98
CA ASP A 250 -14.97 -20.35 -5.60
C ASP A 250 -15.58 -18.94 -5.56
N PHE A 251 -15.17 -18.03 -6.46
CA PHE A 251 -15.83 -16.73 -6.61
C PHE A 251 -17.27 -16.87 -7.12
N VAL A 252 -17.51 -17.68 -8.15
CA VAL A 252 -18.86 -17.91 -8.68
C VAL A 252 -19.79 -18.50 -7.63
N GLU A 253 -19.28 -19.37 -6.75
CA GLU A 253 -19.99 -19.92 -5.61
C GLU A 253 -20.12 -18.93 -4.43
N ARG A 254 -19.65 -17.69 -4.58
CA ARG A 254 -19.66 -16.62 -3.56
C ARG A 254 -18.90 -16.96 -2.28
N ARG A 255 -17.92 -17.85 -2.37
CA ARG A 255 -17.01 -18.16 -1.23
C ARG A 255 -15.91 -17.11 -1.07
N PHE A 256 -15.51 -16.51 -2.18
CA PHE A 256 -14.43 -15.52 -2.24
C PHE A 256 -14.92 -14.21 -2.86
N PRO A 257 -14.19 -13.07 -2.63
CA PRO A 257 -14.40 -11.85 -3.37
C PRO A 257 -14.04 -12.05 -4.85
N ILE A 258 -14.36 -11.05 -5.69
CA ILE A 258 -14.05 -11.09 -7.12
C ILE A 258 -12.57 -11.42 -7.35
N VAL A 259 -12.31 -12.27 -8.33
CA VAL A 259 -10.96 -12.52 -8.85
C VAL A 259 -10.79 -11.65 -10.09
N PHE A 260 -9.78 -10.79 -10.08
CA PHE A 260 -9.49 -9.91 -11.21
C PHE A 260 -9.23 -10.72 -12.48
N GLU A 261 -9.70 -10.22 -13.60
CA GLU A 261 -9.47 -10.87 -14.90
C GLU A 261 -8.00 -10.78 -15.29
N THR A 262 -7.35 -9.67 -14.95
CA THR A 262 -5.94 -9.45 -15.21
C THR A 262 -5.07 -10.35 -14.34
N ILE A 263 -4.19 -11.10 -14.99
CA ILE A 263 -3.21 -11.99 -14.34
C ILE A 263 -1.82 -11.42 -14.56
N ILE A 264 -1.06 -11.26 -13.49
CA ILE A 264 0.32 -10.79 -13.56
C ILE A 264 1.27 -11.99 -13.61
N PRO A 265 2.03 -12.17 -14.70
CA PRO A 265 2.95 -13.29 -14.84
C PRO A 265 4.16 -13.15 -13.93
N GLU A 266 4.87 -14.26 -13.70
CA GLU A 266 6.21 -14.20 -13.16
C GLU A 266 7.14 -13.64 -14.25
N SER A 267 7.76 -12.50 -13.98
CA SER A 267 8.61 -11.78 -14.93
C SER A 267 9.88 -11.27 -14.25
N THR A 268 11.03 -11.47 -14.88
CA THR A 268 12.30 -10.89 -14.43
C THR A 268 12.29 -9.38 -14.53
N HIS A 269 11.68 -8.80 -15.56
CA HIS A 269 11.53 -7.34 -15.70
C HIS A 269 10.76 -6.71 -14.55
N ILE A 270 9.64 -7.35 -14.13
CA ILE A 270 8.87 -6.88 -12.98
C ILE A 270 9.69 -6.99 -11.67
N ALA A 271 10.48 -8.05 -11.54
CA ALA A 271 11.35 -8.22 -10.37
C ALA A 271 12.51 -7.21 -10.36
N GLU A 272 13.10 -6.93 -11.51
CA GLU A 272 14.18 -5.96 -11.69
C GLU A 272 13.69 -4.50 -11.58
N ALA A 273 12.39 -4.24 -11.78
CA ALA A 273 11.78 -2.92 -11.62
C ALA A 273 11.95 -2.32 -10.21
N ALA A 274 12.26 -3.16 -9.21
CA ALA A 274 12.64 -2.73 -7.87
C ALA A 274 14.04 -2.09 -7.82
N ASN A 275 14.88 -2.22 -8.87
CA ASN A 275 16.22 -1.65 -8.87
C ASN A 275 16.18 -0.13 -9.08
N VAL A 276 16.56 0.62 -8.05
CA VAL A 276 16.56 2.10 -8.03
C VAL A 276 17.84 2.68 -8.64
N MET A 277 18.88 1.87 -8.82
CA MET A 277 20.22 2.34 -9.20
C MET A 277 20.34 2.78 -10.68
N ALA A 278 19.48 2.28 -11.56
CA ALA A 278 19.52 2.64 -12.97
C ALA A 278 18.60 3.83 -13.26
N PRO A 279 19.09 4.90 -13.91
CA PRO A 279 18.23 5.98 -14.36
C PRO A 279 17.28 5.45 -15.44
N ILE A 280 15.99 5.63 -15.24
CA ILE A 280 14.90 5.16 -16.09
C ILE A 280 14.07 6.38 -16.49
N ASN A 281 13.59 6.44 -17.73
CA ASN A 281 12.82 7.60 -18.19
C ASN A 281 11.33 7.29 -18.40
N THR A 282 10.95 6.01 -18.57
CA THR A 282 9.57 5.64 -18.88
C THR A 282 9.14 4.39 -18.13
N LEU A 283 7.81 4.17 -18.03
CA LEU A 283 7.22 2.93 -17.50
C LEU A 283 7.64 1.70 -18.32
N ILE A 284 7.73 1.86 -19.64
CA ILE A 284 8.17 0.77 -20.53
C ILE A 284 9.61 0.34 -20.22
N GLN A 285 10.50 1.29 -19.93
CA GLN A 285 11.86 0.96 -19.51
C GLN A 285 11.91 0.28 -18.14
N LYS A 286 10.99 0.69 -17.24
CA LYS A 286 10.93 0.14 -15.88
C LYS A 286 10.36 -1.27 -15.84
N TYR A 287 9.27 -1.52 -16.55
CA TYR A 287 8.50 -2.76 -16.43
C TYR A 287 8.65 -3.70 -17.63
N GLY A 288 9.37 -3.28 -18.67
CA GLY A 288 9.56 -4.03 -19.92
C GLY A 288 8.49 -3.73 -20.96
N ALA A 289 8.89 -3.67 -22.23
CA ALA A 289 7.97 -3.51 -23.35
C ALA A 289 7.14 -4.80 -23.55
N GLY A 290 5.92 -4.65 -24.03
CA GLY A 290 5.01 -5.78 -24.30
C GLY A 290 4.29 -6.26 -23.04
N GLY A 291 4.17 -7.59 -22.87
CA GLY A 291 3.32 -8.23 -21.86
C GLY A 291 3.35 -7.58 -20.46
N PRO A 292 4.51 -7.44 -19.78
CA PRO A 292 4.54 -6.91 -18.42
C PRO A 292 3.96 -5.50 -18.28
N TYR A 293 4.26 -4.59 -19.21
CA TYR A 293 3.69 -3.25 -19.21
C TYR A 293 2.18 -3.28 -19.46
N GLU A 294 1.73 -4.05 -20.47
CA GLU A 294 0.33 -4.15 -20.87
C GLU A 294 -0.52 -4.76 -19.74
N GLU A 295 -0.01 -5.80 -19.08
CA GLU A 295 -0.70 -6.46 -17.98
C GLU A 295 -0.82 -5.56 -16.75
N LEU A 296 0.23 -4.81 -16.41
CA LEU A 296 0.17 -3.85 -15.29
C LEU A 296 -0.73 -2.66 -15.59
N ASN A 297 -0.78 -2.21 -16.85
CA ASN A 297 -1.73 -1.19 -17.28
C ASN A 297 -3.17 -1.70 -17.23
N ALA A 298 -3.43 -2.91 -17.73
CA ALA A 298 -4.73 -3.55 -17.65
C ALA A 298 -5.19 -3.74 -16.20
N LEU A 299 -4.29 -4.18 -15.30
CA LEU A 299 -4.55 -4.26 -13.88
C LEU A 299 -4.98 -2.91 -13.29
N THR A 300 -4.30 -1.82 -13.69
CA THR A 300 -4.62 -0.49 -13.19
C THR A 300 -5.99 -0.01 -13.69
N GLN A 301 -6.34 -0.29 -14.93
CA GLN A 301 -7.66 0.01 -15.49
C GLN A 301 -8.77 -0.79 -14.78
N GLU A 302 -8.52 -2.07 -14.53
CA GLU A 302 -9.45 -2.92 -13.80
C GLU A 302 -9.61 -2.46 -12.33
N TYR A 303 -8.51 -2.10 -11.66
CA TYR A 303 -8.53 -1.49 -10.34
C TYR A 303 -9.41 -0.24 -10.32
N LEU A 304 -9.20 0.70 -11.23
CA LEU A 304 -10.00 1.93 -11.34
C LEU A 304 -11.49 1.62 -11.55
N ALA A 305 -11.83 0.65 -12.38
CA ALA A 305 -13.22 0.24 -12.60
C ALA A 305 -13.88 -0.34 -11.33
N HIS A 306 -13.12 -0.97 -10.46
CA HIS A 306 -13.64 -1.56 -9.22
C HIS A 306 -13.72 -0.59 -8.05
N VAL A 307 -12.83 0.40 -7.94
CA VAL A 307 -12.87 1.39 -6.86
C VAL A 307 -13.92 2.48 -7.08
N THR A 308 -14.39 2.68 -8.30
CA THR A 308 -15.46 3.64 -8.64
C THR A 308 -16.87 3.08 -8.45
N ARG A 309 -17.00 1.79 -8.18
CA ARG A 309 -18.28 1.09 -7.88
C ARG A 309 -18.51 1.02 -6.37
#